data_d086226abcd51129af61af74c596d5c9
#
_entry.id   d086226abcd51129af61af74c596d5c9
#
_cell.length_a   1.000
_cell.length_b   1.000
_cell.length_c   1.000
_cell.angle_alpha   90.00
_cell.angle_beta   90.00
_cell.angle_gamma   90.00
#
_symmetry.space_group_name_H-M   'P 1'
#
loop_
_entity.id
_entity.type
_entity.pdbx_description
1 polymer ?
#
loop_
_entity_poly.entity_id
_entity_poly.type
_entity_poly.pdbx_seq_one_letter_code
_entity_poly.pdbx_strand_id
1 'polypeptide(L)'
;SESSRVIHARRHFLVHDIIGDGNKPLDTALKTANTLNQSMSKFAELVAVIRGILKVSNAVKTEDLNRRRDDFIRDNLRMENNGAGVIVTDAKYDYTPITDKTTPIPATQLAYVKEEIYDYLGVSKEIVENTATPQQEQAFYSGEIAPFFRRLSQAFSNVLFTEREFGYGNRIVFSANSVQFATLPEKVTAAKFLTEIGAATLDQILTMFDMPTIGGEEGARRVQTLNMVNAKLADKYQTGTTGGGGN
;
A
#
# COMPACT_ATOMS: atom_id res chain seq x y z
N SER A 1 25.40 0.86 -31.13
CA SER A 1 25.68 0.91 -29.70
C SER A 1 24.60 0.17 -28.91
N GLU A 2 24.99 -0.59 -27.90
CA GLU A 2 24.11 -1.51 -27.16
C GLU A 2 23.02 -0.79 -26.34
N SER A 3 23.16 0.49 -26.05
CA SER A 3 22.19 1.29 -25.27
C SER A 3 20.83 1.45 -25.96
N SER A 4 20.74 1.27 -27.28
CA SER A 4 19.49 1.39 -28.03
C SER A 4 18.55 0.18 -27.85
N ARG A 5 19.00 -0.88 -27.16
CA ARG A 5 18.21 -2.08 -26.88
C ARG A 5 17.71 -2.17 -25.45
N VAL A 6 17.99 -1.16 -24.61
CA VAL A 6 17.60 -1.15 -23.21
C VAL A 6 16.45 -0.16 -23.01
N ILE A 7 15.39 -0.64 -22.43
CA ILE A 7 14.23 0.20 -22.08
C ILE A 7 14.44 0.70 -20.65
N HIS A 8 14.57 2.02 -20.49
CA HIS A 8 14.72 2.67 -19.22
C HIS A 8 13.37 3.13 -18.67
N ALA A 9 12.88 2.48 -17.63
CA ALA A 9 11.74 2.95 -16.85
C ALA A 9 12.23 3.58 -15.54
N ARG A 10 11.96 4.88 -15.35
CA ARG A 10 12.45 5.64 -14.19
C ARG A 10 11.27 6.22 -13.40
N ARG A 11 11.36 6.21 -12.09
CA ARG A 11 10.31 6.80 -11.24
C ARG A 11 10.63 8.25 -10.87
N HIS A 12 11.86 8.54 -10.44
CA HIS A 12 12.33 9.87 -10.09
C HIS A 12 13.60 10.19 -10.88
N PHE A 13 13.70 11.38 -11.43
CA PHE A 13 14.84 11.83 -12.27
C PHE A 13 15.07 13.34 -12.13
N LEU A 14 15.20 13.81 -10.88
CA LEU A 14 15.45 15.23 -10.58
C LEU A 14 16.92 15.60 -10.76
N VAL A 15 17.85 14.66 -10.56
CA VAL A 15 19.30 14.93 -10.53
C VAL A 15 20.00 14.31 -11.75
N HIS A 16 19.55 13.17 -12.25
CA HIS A 16 20.17 12.48 -13.36
C HIS A 16 19.19 12.18 -14.50
N ASP A 17 19.56 12.61 -15.72
CA ASP A 17 18.73 12.38 -16.91
C ASP A 17 18.76 10.91 -17.39
N ILE A 18 19.81 10.16 -17.07
CA ILE A 18 20.02 8.79 -17.57
C ILE A 18 19.65 7.75 -16.52
N ILE A 19 20.07 7.97 -15.27
CA ILE A 19 19.84 7.06 -14.15
C ILE A 19 18.79 7.71 -13.23
N GLY A 20 17.78 6.99 -12.82
CA GLY A 20 16.83 7.50 -11.84
C GLY A 20 17.52 7.88 -10.53
N ASP A 21 16.94 8.80 -9.79
CA ASP A 21 17.45 9.19 -8.48
C ASP A 21 17.37 8.03 -7.50
N GLY A 22 18.39 7.93 -6.64
CA GLY A 22 18.40 6.94 -5.56
C GLY A 22 17.36 7.27 -4.47
N ASN A 23 16.97 6.28 -3.71
CA ASN A 23 16.01 6.41 -2.60
C ASN A 23 16.65 7.04 -1.33
N LYS A 24 17.57 8.01 -1.50
CA LYS A 24 18.25 8.65 -0.37
C LYS A 24 17.31 9.28 0.67
N PRO A 25 16.20 9.94 0.29
CA PRO A 25 15.26 10.46 1.29
C PRO A 25 14.64 9.35 2.15
N LEU A 26 14.35 8.21 1.55
CA LEU A 26 13.80 7.05 2.26
C LEU A 26 14.81 6.39 3.21
N ASP A 27 16.11 6.46 2.91
CA ASP A 27 17.17 5.83 3.72
C ASP A 27 17.18 6.35 5.17
N THR A 28 16.93 7.64 5.37
CA THR A 28 16.85 8.24 6.70
C THR A 28 15.65 7.71 7.49
N ALA A 29 14.46 7.66 6.87
CA ALA A 29 13.26 7.12 7.51
C ALA A 29 13.41 5.63 7.84
N LEU A 30 13.98 4.84 6.94
CA LEU A 30 14.26 3.41 7.19
C LEU A 30 15.27 3.19 8.32
N LYS A 31 16.35 3.98 8.38
CA LYS A 31 17.33 3.93 9.48
C LYS A 31 16.69 4.30 10.81
N THR A 32 15.86 5.33 10.83
CA THR A 32 15.11 5.75 12.02
C THR A 32 14.16 4.64 12.47
N ALA A 33 13.38 4.06 11.57
CA ALA A 33 12.48 2.94 11.86
C ALA A 33 13.25 1.74 12.46
N ASN A 34 14.38 1.37 11.87
CA ASN A 34 15.22 0.28 12.36
C ASN A 34 15.78 0.57 13.76
N THR A 35 16.26 1.80 14.00
CA THR A 35 16.78 2.22 15.30
C THR A 35 15.67 2.18 16.37
N LEU A 36 14.47 2.65 16.05
CA LEU A 36 13.32 2.59 16.95
C LEU A 36 12.95 1.13 17.30
N ASN A 37 12.89 0.25 16.30
CA ASN A 37 12.60 -1.18 16.52
C ASN A 37 13.68 -1.85 17.40
N GLN A 38 14.96 -1.58 17.14
CA GLN A 38 16.05 -2.09 17.97
C GLN A 38 15.99 -1.55 19.40
N SER A 39 15.66 -0.26 19.55
CA SER A 39 15.51 0.36 20.89
C SER A 39 14.35 -0.24 21.65
N MET A 40 13.23 -0.54 20.98
CA MET A 40 12.08 -1.23 21.60
C MET A 40 12.46 -2.65 22.07
N SER A 41 13.20 -3.40 21.26
CA SER A 41 13.67 -4.74 21.62
C SER A 41 14.59 -4.68 22.86
N LYS A 42 15.61 -3.80 22.82
CA LYS A 42 16.52 -3.61 23.95
C LYS A 42 15.79 -3.12 25.19
N PHE A 43 14.81 -2.24 25.04
CA PHE A 43 13.99 -1.78 26.16
C PHE A 43 13.22 -2.94 26.79
N ALA A 44 12.58 -3.79 25.97
CA ALA A 44 11.86 -4.96 26.46
C ALA A 44 12.80 -5.92 27.24
N GLU A 45 14.02 -6.13 26.77
CA GLU A 45 15.04 -6.90 27.46
C GLU A 45 15.43 -6.27 28.80
N LEU A 46 15.69 -4.97 28.82
CA LEU A 46 16.07 -4.23 30.03
C LEU A 46 14.97 -4.26 31.10
N VAL A 47 13.72 -4.03 30.68
CA VAL A 47 12.56 -4.06 31.59
C VAL A 47 12.33 -5.45 32.15
N ALA A 48 12.66 -6.49 31.42
CA ALA A 48 12.57 -7.87 31.88
C ALA A 48 13.67 -8.23 32.87
N VAL A 49 14.84 -7.57 32.82
CA VAL A 49 16.04 -7.92 33.60
C VAL A 49 16.20 -7.05 34.85
N ILE A 50 15.98 -5.73 34.77
CA ILE A 50 16.19 -4.83 35.87
C ILE A 50 14.89 -4.64 36.67
N ARG A 51 14.73 -5.32 37.80
CA ARG A 51 13.53 -5.28 38.64
C ARG A 51 13.60 -4.29 39.80
N GLY A 52 14.79 -3.88 40.17
CA GLY A 52 14.96 -2.98 41.32
C GLY A 52 16.42 -2.70 41.66
N ILE A 53 16.61 -1.81 42.62
CA ILE A 53 17.90 -1.46 43.20
C ILE A 53 17.97 -2.04 44.63
N LEU A 54 18.96 -2.88 44.87
CA LEU A 54 19.24 -3.41 46.23
C LEU A 54 20.39 -2.61 46.84
N LYS A 55 20.09 -1.81 47.86
CA LYS A 55 21.11 -1.12 48.64
C LYS A 55 21.53 -1.98 49.80
N VAL A 56 22.84 -2.08 50.05
CA VAL A 56 23.43 -2.80 51.13
C VAL A 56 24.09 -1.80 52.09
N SER A 57 23.68 -1.77 53.34
CA SER A 57 24.04 -0.73 54.32
C SER A 57 25.50 -0.77 54.80
N ASN A 58 26.29 -1.81 54.49
CA ASN A 58 27.70 -1.91 54.85
C ASN A 58 28.61 -1.88 53.65
N ALA A 59 29.73 -1.19 53.74
CA ALA A 59 30.79 -1.17 52.73
C ALA A 59 31.34 -2.60 52.53
N VAL A 60 31.06 -3.21 51.41
CA VAL A 60 31.40 -4.60 51.09
C VAL A 60 32.21 -4.61 49.77
N LYS A 61 33.12 -5.54 49.62
CA LYS A 61 33.86 -5.73 48.38
C LYS A 61 32.89 -6.11 47.24
N THR A 62 33.25 -5.76 46.01
CA THR A 62 32.40 -5.99 44.82
C THR A 62 31.99 -7.45 44.67
N GLU A 63 32.85 -8.39 45.02
CA GLU A 63 32.57 -9.84 45.00
C GLU A 63 31.44 -10.23 45.96
N ASP A 64 31.44 -9.64 47.17
CA ASP A 64 30.39 -9.87 48.15
C ASP A 64 29.05 -9.23 47.74
N LEU A 65 29.09 -8.08 47.02
CA LEU A 65 27.88 -7.46 46.45
C LEU A 65 27.23 -8.35 45.42
N ASN A 66 28.00 -8.96 44.54
CA ASN A 66 27.47 -9.88 43.53
C ASN A 66 26.85 -11.12 44.18
N ARG A 67 27.52 -11.70 45.18
CA ARG A 67 26.99 -12.86 45.90
C ARG A 67 25.68 -12.51 46.62
N ARG A 68 25.61 -11.36 47.29
CA ARG A 68 24.37 -10.91 47.98
C ARG A 68 23.24 -10.61 47.03
N ARG A 69 23.55 -10.05 45.85
CA ARG A 69 22.56 -9.90 44.79
C ARG A 69 21.99 -11.25 44.32
N ASP A 70 22.85 -12.22 44.09
CA ASP A 70 22.44 -13.53 43.59
C ASP A 70 21.64 -14.30 44.67
N ASP A 71 22.03 -14.20 45.92
CA ASP A 71 21.26 -14.75 47.06
C ASP A 71 19.88 -14.08 47.16
N PHE A 72 19.81 -12.75 47.06
CA PHE A 72 18.55 -12.02 47.12
C PHE A 72 17.62 -12.39 45.96
N ILE A 73 18.15 -12.51 44.75
CA ILE A 73 17.39 -12.92 43.55
C ILE A 73 16.87 -14.35 43.75
N ARG A 74 17.71 -15.27 44.19
CA ARG A 74 17.33 -16.66 44.43
C ARG A 74 16.21 -16.77 45.45
N ASP A 75 16.33 -16.02 46.56
CA ASP A 75 15.45 -16.20 47.70
C ASP A 75 14.14 -15.40 47.59
N ASN A 76 14.12 -14.29 46.81
CA ASN A 76 12.98 -13.37 46.79
C ASN A 76 12.35 -13.14 45.40
N LEU A 77 13.09 -13.29 44.31
CA LEU A 77 12.61 -12.90 42.96
C LEU A 77 12.33 -14.07 42.02
N ARG A 78 12.65 -15.31 42.42
CA ARG A 78 12.27 -16.47 41.59
C ARG A 78 10.78 -16.79 41.74
N MET A 79 10.14 -17.11 40.61
CA MET A 79 8.71 -17.48 40.57
C MET A 79 8.37 -18.74 41.42
N GLU A 80 9.38 -19.56 41.69
CA GLU A 80 9.24 -20.80 42.48
C GLU A 80 9.09 -20.54 43.99
N ASN A 81 9.51 -19.37 44.46
CA ASN A 81 9.33 -18.96 45.84
C ASN A 81 7.95 -18.34 46.01
N ASN A 82 6.99 -19.17 46.45
CA ASN A 82 5.56 -18.87 46.51
C ASN A 82 5.20 -17.90 47.68
N GLY A 83 5.97 -16.83 47.83
CA GLY A 83 5.81 -15.81 48.92
C GLY A 83 4.70 -14.79 48.68
N ALA A 84 3.66 -15.10 47.88
CA ALA A 84 2.52 -14.19 47.60
C ALA A 84 2.94 -12.76 47.20
N GLY A 85 4.13 -12.59 46.60
CA GLY A 85 4.64 -11.28 46.16
C GLY A 85 5.17 -10.38 47.30
N VAL A 86 5.32 -10.89 48.52
CA VAL A 86 5.88 -10.15 49.64
C VAL A 86 7.36 -10.50 49.82
N ILE A 87 8.21 -9.48 49.76
CA ILE A 87 9.64 -9.60 49.97
C ILE A 87 9.92 -9.25 51.46
N VAL A 88 10.50 -10.19 52.21
CA VAL A 88 10.96 -9.93 53.56
C VAL A 88 12.44 -9.62 53.50
N THR A 89 12.83 -8.42 53.96
CA THR A 89 14.23 -7.98 54.00
C THR A 89 14.67 -7.77 55.43
N ASP A 90 15.92 -8.14 55.75
CA ASP A 90 16.61 -7.73 57.00
C ASP A 90 16.98 -6.24 56.89
N ALA A 91 17.17 -5.56 58.02
CA ALA A 91 17.59 -4.16 58.10
C ALA A 91 18.88 -3.83 57.31
N LYS A 92 19.59 -4.84 56.82
CA LYS A 92 20.79 -4.74 56.00
C LYS A 92 20.50 -4.46 54.51
N TYR A 93 19.26 -4.68 54.06
CA TYR A 93 18.87 -4.57 52.63
C TYR A 93 17.73 -3.57 52.50
N ASP A 94 17.93 -2.59 51.63
CA ASP A 94 16.87 -1.68 51.18
C ASP A 94 16.62 -1.95 49.71
N TYR A 95 15.48 -2.54 49.40
CA TYR A 95 15.07 -2.85 48.04
C TYR A 95 14.07 -1.80 47.55
N THR A 96 14.50 -1.04 46.56
CA THR A 96 13.62 -0.11 45.87
C THR A 96 13.24 -0.70 44.51
N PRO A 97 11.99 -1.16 44.31
CA PRO A 97 11.55 -1.60 42.99
C PRO A 97 11.59 -0.42 42.01
N ILE A 98 12.04 -0.66 40.83
CA ILE A 98 11.91 0.33 39.72
C ILE A 98 10.48 0.27 39.25
N THR A 99 9.66 1.15 39.80
CA THR A 99 8.26 1.35 39.43
C THR A 99 8.10 2.39 38.30
N ASP A 100 9.11 3.22 38.11
CA ASP A 100 9.14 4.13 36.95
C ASP A 100 9.22 3.29 35.68
N LYS A 101 8.07 3.11 35.10
CA LYS A 101 7.92 2.63 33.72
C LYS A 101 8.60 3.67 32.85
N THR A 102 9.90 3.49 32.63
CA THR A 102 10.59 4.22 31.55
C THR A 102 9.67 4.07 30.34
N THR A 103 9.13 5.17 29.90
CA THR A 103 8.08 5.16 28.89
C THR A 103 8.67 4.52 27.64
N PRO A 104 8.14 3.41 27.14
CA PRO A 104 8.59 2.88 25.87
C PRO A 104 8.42 3.96 24.81
N ILE A 105 9.21 3.91 23.77
CA ILE A 105 9.09 4.83 22.63
C ILE A 105 7.60 4.97 22.31
N PRO A 106 7.05 6.19 22.32
CA PRO A 106 5.63 6.38 22.08
C PRO A 106 5.22 5.73 20.75
N ALA A 107 4.16 4.96 20.76
CA ALA A 107 3.64 4.32 19.55
C ALA A 107 3.38 5.33 18.42
N THR A 108 3.10 6.58 18.78
CA THR A 108 2.95 7.71 17.86
C THR A 108 4.20 8.01 17.05
N GLN A 109 5.41 7.87 17.63
CA GLN A 109 6.66 8.09 16.90
C GLN A 109 6.90 7.00 15.85
N LEU A 110 6.60 5.74 16.20
CA LEU A 110 6.71 4.65 15.25
C LEU A 110 5.67 4.78 14.12
N ALA A 111 4.45 5.22 14.46
CA ALA A 111 3.41 5.50 13.47
C ALA A 111 3.84 6.61 12.51
N TYR A 112 4.37 7.71 13.03
CA TYR A 112 4.86 8.83 12.21
C TYR A 112 5.94 8.39 11.20
N VAL A 113 6.95 7.62 11.65
CA VAL A 113 8.00 7.15 10.74
C VAL A 113 7.45 6.18 9.68
N LYS A 114 6.45 5.36 10.02
CA LYS A 114 5.76 4.51 9.03
C LYS A 114 5.01 5.36 8.00
N GLU A 115 4.31 6.41 8.43
CA GLU A 115 3.61 7.34 7.55
C GLU A 115 4.59 8.03 6.59
N GLU A 116 5.75 8.52 7.06
CA GLU A 116 6.79 9.07 6.18
C GLU A 116 7.25 8.09 5.10
N ILE A 117 7.37 6.79 5.44
CA ILE A 117 7.73 5.75 4.47
C ILE A 117 6.60 5.55 3.46
N TYR A 118 5.35 5.51 3.92
CA TYR A 118 4.18 5.35 3.06
C TYR A 118 4.01 6.54 2.11
N ASP A 119 4.16 7.76 2.61
CA ASP A 119 4.08 8.99 1.82
C ASP A 119 5.16 9.02 0.74
N TYR A 120 6.40 8.63 1.08
CA TYR A 120 7.48 8.53 0.09
C TYR A 120 7.17 7.52 -1.02
N LEU A 121 6.54 6.41 -0.67
CA LEU A 121 6.16 5.37 -1.62
C LEU A 121 4.85 5.69 -2.37
N GLY A 122 4.13 6.72 -1.95
CA GLY A 122 2.82 7.08 -2.51
C GLY A 122 1.73 6.06 -2.19
N VAL A 123 1.83 5.40 -1.02
CA VAL A 123 0.91 4.33 -0.60
C VAL A 123 0.30 4.71 0.74
N SER A 124 -1.01 4.63 0.88
CA SER A 124 -1.63 4.84 2.19
C SER A 124 -1.54 3.58 3.07
N LYS A 125 -1.66 3.78 4.38
CA LYS A 125 -1.70 2.69 5.36
C LYS A 125 -2.79 1.67 5.03
N GLU A 126 -3.96 2.14 4.65
CA GLU A 126 -5.13 1.32 4.35
C GLU A 126 -4.88 0.41 3.14
N ILE A 127 -4.15 0.91 2.12
CA ILE A 127 -3.73 0.09 0.97
C ILE A 127 -2.78 -1.02 1.42
N VAL A 128 -1.80 -0.71 2.29
CA VAL A 128 -0.82 -1.68 2.79
C VAL A 128 -1.48 -2.75 3.66
N GLU A 129 -2.45 -2.37 4.49
CA GLU A 129 -3.19 -3.26 5.38
C GLU A 129 -4.38 -3.96 4.69
N ASN A 130 -4.63 -3.67 3.41
CA ASN A 130 -5.76 -4.19 2.63
C ASN A 130 -7.13 -3.88 3.25
N THR A 131 -7.25 -2.69 3.83
CA THR A 131 -8.47 -2.16 4.46
C THR A 131 -8.98 -0.91 3.74
N ALA A 132 -8.43 -0.62 2.56
CA ALA A 132 -8.76 0.58 1.80
C ALA A 132 -10.22 0.57 1.32
N THR A 133 -10.81 1.75 1.33
CA THR A 133 -12.09 1.96 0.68
C THR A 133 -11.91 2.02 -0.84
N PRO A 134 -12.97 1.77 -1.64
CA PRO A 134 -12.88 1.88 -3.11
C PRO A 134 -12.37 3.24 -3.59
N GLN A 135 -12.69 4.32 -2.88
CA GLN A 135 -12.20 5.67 -3.20
C GLN A 135 -10.69 5.80 -2.96
N GLN A 136 -10.17 5.18 -1.90
CA GLN A 136 -8.73 5.15 -1.61
C GLN A 136 -7.98 4.29 -2.63
N GLU A 137 -8.54 3.15 -3.03
CA GLU A 137 -7.99 2.31 -4.10
C GLU A 137 -7.95 3.06 -5.44
N GLN A 138 -9.01 3.78 -5.76
CA GLN A 138 -9.07 4.60 -6.97
C GLN A 138 -8.05 5.75 -6.92
N ALA A 139 -7.88 6.41 -5.79
CA ALA A 139 -6.88 7.45 -5.59
C ALA A 139 -5.46 6.90 -5.79
N PHE A 140 -5.15 5.75 -5.20
CA PHE A 140 -3.88 5.06 -5.37
C PHE A 140 -3.64 4.66 -6.83
N TYR A 141 -4.65 4.09 -7.48
CA TYR A 141 -4.58 3.75 -8.91
C TYR A 141 -4.28 4.98 -9.76
N SER A 142 -5.02 6.07 -9.59
CA SER A 142 -4.87 7.28 -10.42
C SER A 142 -3.59 8.07 -10.12
N GLY A 143 -3.15 8.08 -8.86
CA GLY A 143 -1.97 8.81 -8.39
C GLY A 143 -0.65 8.10 -8.66
N GLU A 144 -0.59 6.78 -8.47
CA GLU A 144 0.66 6.01 -8.53
C GLU A 144 0.69 5.01 -9.70
N ILE A 145 -0.35 4.20 -9.86
CA ILE A 145 -0.34 3.10 -10.82
C ILE A 145 -0.47 3.59 -12.26
N ALA A 146 -1.45 4.43 -12.54
CA ALA A 146 -1.69 4.92 -13.90
C ALA A 146 -0.54 5.77 -14.47
N PRO A 147 0.12 6.67 -13.70
CA PRO A 147 1.32 7.35 -14.16
C PRO A 147 2.48 6.41 -14.44
N PHE A 148 2.66 5.35 -13.64
CA PHE A 148 3.69 4.34 -13.86
C PHE A 148 3.47 3.60 -15.19
N PHE A 149 2.26 3.14 -15.47
CA PHE A 149 1.93 2.49 -16.75
C PHE A 149 2.07 3.43 -17.94
N ARG A 150 1.72 4.71 -17.81
CA ARG A 150 1.97 5.70 -18.86
C ARG A 150 3.45 5.84 -19.19
N ARG A 151 4.32 5.90 -18.18
CA ARG A 151 5.78 5.97 -18.36
C ARG A 151 6.32 4.70 -19.01
N LEU A 152 5.86 3.52 -18.61
CA LEU A 152 6.21 2.26 -19.24
C LEU A 152 5.79 2.27 -20.72
N SER A 153 4.54 2.65 -21.01
CA SER A 153 4.02 2.73 -22.37
C SER A 153 4.88 3.62 -23.27
N GLN A 154 5.28 4.78 -22.75
CA GLN A 154 6.16 5.71 -23.47
C GLN A 154 7.56 5.13 -23.66
N ALA A 155 8.16 4.59 -22.60
CA ALA A 155 9.50 4.04 -22.65
C ALA A 155 9.60 2.87 -23.65
N PHE A 156 8.62 1.96 -23.64
CA PHE A 156 8.56 0.85 -24.59
C PHE A 156 8.30 1.33 -26.03
N SER A 157 7.33 2.21 -26.20
CA SER A 157 7.00 2.72 -27.54
C SER A 157 8.15 3.47 -28.19
N ASN A 158 8.88 4.29 -27.43
CA ASN A 158 10.01 5.06 -27.94
C ASN A 158 11.22 4.20 -28.36
N VAL A 159 11.39 3.02 -27.76
CA VAL A 159 12.50 2.12 -28.08
C VAL A 159 12.15 1.16 -29.20
N LEU A 160 10.89 0.71 -29.27
CA LEU A 160 10.47 -0.35 -30.17
C LEU A 160 9.98 0.16 -31.54
N PHE A 161 9.48 1.40 -31.59
CA PHE A 161 8.96 1.98 -32.82
C PHE A 161 9.84 3.13 -33.33
N THR A 162 10.01 3.19 -34.62
CA THR A 162 10.59 4.33 -35.33
C THR A 162 9.60 5.51 -35.38
N GLU A 163 10.10 6.72 -35.58
CA GLU A 163 9.24 7.93 -35.72
C GLU A 163 8.15 7.75 -36.77
N ARG A 164 8.46 7.05 -37.87
CA ARG A 164 7.51 6.76 -38.94
C ARG A 164 6.39 5.84 -38.46
N GLU A 165 6.72 4.77 -37.79
CA GLU A 165 5.74 3.83 -37.22
C GLU A 165 4.89 4.48 -36.13
N PHE A 166 5.49 5.37 -35.35
CA PHE A 166 4.78 6.19 -34.37
C PHE A 166 3.74 7.11 -35.06
N GLY A 167 4.11 7.69 -36.19
CA GLY A 167 3.21 8.51 -37.03
C GLY A 167 1.99 7.74 -37.57
N TYR A 168 2.11 6.43 -37.76
CA TYR A 168 0.98 5.56 -38.15
C TYR A 168 0.11 5.12 -36.96
N GLY A 169 0.42 5.58 -35.73
CA GLY A 169 -0.34 5.28 -34.51
C GLY A 169 0.10 4.01 -33.78
N ASN A 170 1.19 3.36 -34.24
CA ASN A 170 1.75 2.21 -33.54
C ASN A 170 2.30 2.64 -32.16
N ARG A 171 1.83 2.02 -31.10
CA ARG A 171 2.30 2.28 -29.74
C ARG A 171 1.99 1.09 -28.83
N ILE A 172 2.85 0.87 -27.83
CA ILE A 172 2.58 -0.11 -26.80
C ILE A 172 1.87 0.62 -25.66
N VAL A 173 0.74 0.08 -25.26
CA VAL A 173 -0.06 0.63 -24.17
C VAL A 173 -0.09 -0.38 -23.02
N PHE A 174 0.49 0.00 -21.91
CA PHE A 174 0.27 -0.68 -20.63
C PHE A 174 -0.93 -0.01 -19.96
N SER A 175 -1.96 -0.76 -19.70
CA SER A 175 -3.12 -0.28 -18.96
C SER A 175 -3.49 -1.31 -17.89
N ALA A 176 -3.65 -0.86 -16.66
CA ALA A 176 -4.45 -1.62 -15.72
C ALA A 176 -5.91 -1.24 -15.97
N ASN A 177 -6.78 -2.21 -15.99
CA ASN A 177 -8.21 -1.95 -16.19
C ASN A 177 -8.73 -1.14 -14.99
N SER A 178 -8.92 0.16 -15.20
CA SER A 178 -9.47 1.04 -14.14
C SER A 178 -10.87 0.61 -13.68
N VAL A 179 -11.57 -0.14 -14.52
CA VAL A 179 -12.89 -0.71 -14.19
C VAL A 179 -12.78 -1.85 -13.17
N GLN A 180 -11.61 -2.50 -13.02
CA GLN A 180 -11.40 -3.49 -11.96
C GLN A 180 -11.51 -2.88 -10.56
N PHE A 181 -11.12 -1.62 -10.41
CA PHE A 181 -11.17 -0.89 -9.13
C PHE A 181 -12.51 -0.18 -8.89
N ALA A 182 -13.41 -0.22 -9.88
CA ALA A 182 -14.75 0.32 -9.71
C ALA A 182 -15.60 -0.61 -8.84
N THR A 183 -16.42 -0.01 -7.99
CA THR A 183 -17.40 -0.75 -7.20
C THR A 183 -18.43 -1.45 -8.09
N LEU A 184 -19.05 -2.51 -7.59
CA LEU A 184 -20.09 -3.22 -8.35
C LEU A 184 -21.21 -2.28 -8.86
N PRO A 185 -21.74 -1.32 -8.09
CA PRO A 185 -22.71 -0.34 -8.58
C PRO A 185 -22.17 0.54 -9.73
N GLU A 186 -20.92 0.96 -9.67
CA GLU A 186 -20.29 1.75 -10.73
C GLU A 186 -20.10 0.92 -12.00
N LYS A 187 -19.67 -0.34 -11.88
CA LYS A 187 -19.58 -1.28 -13.01
C LYS A 187 -20.94 -1.48 -13.67
N VAL A 188 -21.99 -1.69 -12.88
CA VAL A 188 -23.37 -1.83 -13.38
C VAL A 188 -23.82 -0.58 -14.11
N THR A 189 -23.55 0.60 -13.56
CA THR A 189 -23.93 1.89 -14.15
C THR A 189 -23.20 2.09 -15.49
N ALA A 190 -21.89 1.83 -15.53
CA ALA A 190 -21.09 1.94 -16.75
C ALA A 190 -21.54 0.93 -17.82
N ALA A 191 -21.77 -0.32 -17.43
CA ALA A 191 -22.24 -1.37 -18.34
C ALA A 191 -23.63 -1.01 -18.94
N LYS A 192 -24.54 -0.52 -18.09
CA LYS A 192 -25.86 -0.07 -18.52
C LYS A 192 -25.76 1.06 -19.53
N PHE A 193 -24.96 2.09 -19.23
CA PHE A 193 -24.74 3.22 -20.14
C PHE A 193 -24.14 2.77 -21.48
N LEU A 194 -23.09 1.93 -21.46
CA LEU A 194 -22.45 1.42 -22.67
C LEU A 194 -23.39 0.54 -23.50
N THR A 195 -24.28 -0.21 -22.85
CA THR A 195 -25.32 -1.00 -23.50
C THR A 195 -26.39 -0.09 -24.14
N GLU A 196 -26.84 0.92 -23.39
CA GLU A 196 -27.86 1.86 -23.87
C GLU A 196 -27.43 2.54 -25.19
N ILE A 197 -26.18 2.99 -25.27
CA ILE A 197 -25.65 3.66 -26.47
C ILE A 197 -25.10 2.69 -27.53
N GLY A 198 -25.13 1.38 -27.30
CA GLY A 198 -24.62 0.37 -28.24
C GLY A 198 -23.10 0.44 -28.45
N ALA A 199 -22.35 0.98 -27.46
CA ALA A 199 -20.91 1.20 -27.57
C ALA A 199 -20.07 -0.05 -27.26
N ALA A 200 -20.56 -0.94 -26.37
CA ALA A 200 -19.86 -2.14 -25.95
C ALA A 200 -20.46 -3.42 -26.57
N THR A 201 -19.59 -4.40 -26.80
CA THR A 201 -20.01 -5.75 -27.15
C THR A 201 -20.37 -6.55 -25.91
N LEU A 202 -21.10 -7.66 -26.09
CA LEU A 202 -21.49 -8.52 -24.99
C LEU A 202 -20.27 -9.06 -24.23
N ASP A 203 -19.22 -9.48 -24.93
CA ASP A 203 -17.96 -9.96 -24.34
C ASP A 203 -17.23 -8.86 -23.57
N GLN A 204 -17.26 -7.62 -24.05
CA GLN A 204 -16.68 -6.49 -23.31
C GLN A 204 -17.40 -6.24 -21.99
N ILE A 205 -18.73 -6.36 -21.99
CA ILE A 205 -19.52 -6.23 -20.75
C ILE A 205 -19.22 -7.37 -19.79
N LEU A 206 -19.16 -8.62 -20.26
CA LEU A 206 -18.81 -9.77 -19.45
C LEU A 206 -17.42 -9.62 -18.82
N THR A 207 -16.43 -9.16 -19.59
CA THR A 207 -15.07 -8.90 -19.11
C THR A 207 -15.02 -7.82 -18.01
N MET A 208 -15.90 -6.83 -18.04
CA MET A 208 -16.00 -5.83 -16.96
C MET A 208 -16.36 -6.45 -15.60
N PHE A 209 -17.08 -7.57 -15.63
CA PHE A 209 -17.53 -8.30 -14.44
C PHE A 209 -16.67 -9.54 -14.13
N ASP A 210 -15.50 -9.68 -14.79
CA ASP A 210 -14.63 -10.85 -14.70
C ASP A 210 -15.35 -12.18 -15.04
N MET A 211 -16.36 -12.10 -15.89
CA MET A 211 -17.08 -13.26 -16.41
C MET A 211 -16.43 -13.80 -17.68
N PRO A 212 -16.50 -15.13 -17.91
CA PRO A 212 -15.98 -15.70 -19.14
C PRO A 212 -16.71 -15.15 -20.38
N THR A 213 -15.95 -14.87 -21.42
CA THR A 213 -16.48 -14.42 -22.72
C THR A 213 -17.21 -15.55 -23.44
N ILE A 214 -18.23 -15.20 -24.22
CA ILE A 214 -18.97 -16.15 -25.07
C ILE A 214 -18.18 -16.46 -26.34
N GLY A 215 -17.52 -15.42 -26.88
CA GLY A 215 -16.76 -15.52 -28.15
C GLY A 215 -17.63 -15.55 -29.41
N GLY A 216 -16.96 -15.59 -30.56
CA GLY A 216 -17.63 -15.66 -31.86
C GLY A 216 -18.49 -14.43 -32.18
N GLU A 217 -19.45 -14.60 -33.10
CA GLU A 217 -20.35 -13.52 -33.54
C GLU A 217 -21.28 -13.05 -32.43
N GLU A 218 -21.71 -13.96 -31.55
CA GLU A 218 -22.56 -13.65 -30.41
C GLU A 218 -21.87 -12.74 -29.40
N GLY A 219 -20.63 -13.04 -29.01
CA GLY A 219 -19.83 -12.24 -28.08
C GLY A 219 -19.46 -10.88 -28.65
N ALA A 220 -19.24 -10.80 -29.99
CA ALA A 220 -18.95 -9.57 -30.70
C ALA A 220 -20.20 -8.70 -30.96
N ARG A 221 -21.38 -9.23 -30.69
CA ARG A 221 -22.65 -8.51 -30.93
C ARG A 221 -22.78 -7.33 -29.96
N ARG A 222 -23.13 -6.18 -30.51
CA ARG A 222 -23.51 -4.99 -29.72
C ARG A 222 -25.00 -5.02 -29.45
N VAL A 223 -25.37 -4.77 -28.22
CA VAL A 223 -26.77 -4.68 -27.79
C VAL A 223 -27.10 -3.22 -27.53
N GLN A 224 -28.21 -2.78 -28.05
CA GLN A 224 -28.73 -1.42 -27.84
C GLN A 224 -30.19 -1.50 -27.43
N THR A 225 -30.62 -0.58 -26.54
CA THR A 225 -32.04 -0.50 -26.17
C THR A 225 -32.88 0.04 -27.35
N LEU A 226 -34.08 -0.46 -27.45
CA LEU A 226 -35.02 -0.04 -28.51
C LEU A 226 -35.36 1.45 -28.48
N ASN A 227 -35.13 2.12 -27.36
CA ASN A 227 -35.41 3.54 -27.17
C ASN A 227 -34.33 4.47 -27.76
N MET A 228 -33.21 3.91 -28.25
CA MET A 228 -32.12 4.67 -28.86
C MET A 228 -32.13 4.46 -30.38
N VAL A 229 -32.46 5.51 -31.12
CA VAL A 229 -32.42 5.51 -32.56
C VAL A 229 -31.05 5.96 -33.02
N ASN A 230 -30.51 5.29 -34.07
CA ASN A 230 -29.25 5.71 -34.70
C ASN A 230 -29.35 7.18 -35.13
N ALA A 231 -28.38 8.01 -34.77
CA ALA A 231 -28.37 9.45 -35.06
C ALA A 231 -28.62 9.75 -36.56
N LYS A 232 -28.11 8.91 -37.46
CA LYS A 232 -28.38 9.03 -38.92
C LYS A 232 -29.85 8.78 -39.32
N LEU A 233 -30.60 8.10 -38.45
CA LEU A 233 -32.01 7.81 -38.66
C LEU A 233 -32.92 8.74 -37.85
N ALA A 234 -32.37 9.46 -36.88
CA ALA A 234 -33.11 10.36 -36.00
C ALA A 234 -33.82 11.45 -36.83
N ASP A 235 -33.17 12.02 -37.83
CA ASP A 235 -33.75 13.03 -38.71
C ASP A 235 -34.98 12.50 -39.48
N LYS A 236 -34.99 11.23 -39.88
CA LYS A 236 -36.14 10.60 -40.53
C LYS A 236 -37.31 10.39 -39.59
N TYR A 237 -37.04 10.14 -38.30
CA TYR A 237 -38.07 10.02 -37.27
C TYR A 237 -38.59 11.38 -36.81
N GLN A 238 -37.76 12.43 -36.78
CA GLN A 238 -38.15 13.77 -36.39
C GLN A 238 -38.84 14.56 -37.48
N THR A 239 -38.43 14.35 -38.76
CA THR A 239 -39.02 15.07 -39.91
C THR A 239 -40.32 14.46 -40.41
N GLY A 240 -40.82 13.38 -39.73
CA GLY A 240 -42.18 12.86 -39.93
C GLY A 240 -42.63 12.88 -41.41
N THR A 241 -41.93 12.14 -42.27
CA THR A 241 -42.48 11.90 -43.61
C THR A 241 -43.62 10.89 -43.48
N THR A 242 -44.76 11.35 -43.09
CA THR A 242 -46.04 10.74 -43.40
C THR A 242 -46.12 10.68 -44.91
N GLY A 243 -45.55 9.63 -45.53
CA GLY A 243 -45.92 9.25 -46.87
C GLY A 243 -47.36 8.78 -46.84
N GLY A 244 -48.28 9.72 -47.04
CA GLY A 244 -49.66 9.42 -47.30
C GLY A 244 -49.71 8.55 -48.54
N GLY A 245 -50.06 7.29 -48.38
CA GLY A 245 -50.57 6.45 -49.43
C GLY A 245 -51.98 6.88 -49.73
N GLY A 246 -52.16 7.67 -50.77
CA GLY A 246 -53.45 7.85 -51.42
C GLY A 246 -53.54 6.94 -52.62
N ASN A 247 -54.66 6.26 -52.70
CA ASN A 247 -55.24 5.42 -53.71
C ASN A 247 -54.78 3.98 -53.80
#